data_099631cb35aec2f09fd7f212188d5dee
#
_entry.id   099631cb35aec2f09fd7f212188d5dee
#
_cell.length_a   1.000
_cell.length_b   1.000
_cell.length_c   1.000
_cell.angle_alpha   90.00
_cell.angle_beta   90.00
_cell.angle_gamma   90.00
#
_symmetry.space_group_name_H-M   'P 1'
#
loop_
_entity.id
_entity.type
_entity.pdbx_description
1 polymer ?
#
loop_
_entity_poly.entity_id
_entity_poly.type
_entity_poly.pdbx_seq_one_letter_code
_entity_poly.pdbx_strand_id
1 'polypeptide(L)'
;MKETNSFSQKLKQFALLFFPIFVTQMSLFAMSFFDTTMSGHASPIDLAGVAIGTSIWLPVSTGLTGILMATTPIVAQLVGSKKKEDVPQVVIQAVYLAICASFVVILIGFFAVSPILNGMRLEEPVERIAAQFLSIIAIGIIPLFTYTVLRGFIDALGKTRTTMIITLLSLPINVVLNYVLIFGHFGFPKLGGVGAAIASAATYWCILIITVIIIRTKEPFASFNIFKQLYRPSLSSWTEFLKLGVPIGFAIFFETSIFAAVTLMMSNFSTTTIAAHQAAMNFASLLYMTPLSLAMAMTIAVGFEVGAKRYNNAKQYGFIGIGLALAFALLYSILLYFFDDEIASIYTTDIQVHHLAKEFLIFAILFQISDAIATPVQGALRGYKDVNVALIMTLIAYWVIGLPLGYILATYTEWAAKGYWIGLIIGLAFGASFLLIRLFQVQRKYTTQNSR
;
A
#
# COMPACT_ATOMS: atom_id res chain seq x y z
N MET A 1 11.44 15.17 -12.72
CA MET A 1 10.28 15.64 -13.52
C MET A 1 10.68 16.84 -14.37
N LYS A 2 9.95 17.10 -15.47
CA LYS A 2 10.15 18.26 -16.34
C LYS A 2 9.00 19.25 -16.12
N GLU A 3 9.28 20.53 -16.42
CA GLU A 3 8.22 21.53 -16.45
C GLU A 3 7.27 21.28 -17.62
N THR A 4 5.97 21.50 -17.39
CA THR A 4 4.91 21.22 -18.38
C THR A 4 4.02 22.45 -18.54
N ASN A 5 3.79 22.87 -19.79
CA ASN A 5 3.05 24.08 -20.09
C ASN A 5 1.64 23.81 -20.64
N SER A 6 1.38 22.62 -21.21
CA SER A 6 0.08 22.25 -21.75
C SER A 6 -0.56 21.09 -21.00
N PHE A 7 -1.89 20.98 -21.07
CA PHE A 7 -2.64 19.89 -20.48
C PHE A 7 -2.19 18.51 -21.02
N SER A 8 -1.97 18.42 -22.33
CA SER A 8 -1.49 17.19 -22.98
C SER A 8 -0.12 16.74 -22.45
N GLN A 9 0.81 17.70 -22.23
CA GLN A 9 2.12 17.41 -21.65
C GLN A 9 1.97 16.90 -20.21
N LYS A 10 1.07 17.49 -19.40
CA LYS A 10 0.79 17.06 -18.04
C LYS A 10 0.20 15.64 -18.01
N LEU A 11 -0.78 15.37 -18.87
CA LEU A 11 -1.39 14.05 -18.98
C LEU A 11 -0.34 12.99 -19.37
N LYS A 12 0.50 13.28 -20.38
CA LYS A 12 1.59 12.40 -20.79
C LYS A 12 2.60 12.16 -19.67
N GLN A 13 3.02 13.22 -18.97
CA GLN A 13 3.96 13.10 -17.85
C GLN A 13 3.34 12.30 -16.69
N PHE A 14 2.06 12.54 -16.39
CA PHE A 14 1.36 11.80 -15.34
C PHE A 14 1.21 10.32 -15.70
N ALA A 15 0.88 9.99 -16.94
CA ALA A 15 0.83 8.61 -17.42
C ALA A 15 2.20 7.91 -17.32
N LEU A 16 3.28 8.64 -17.64
CA LEU A 16 4.65 8.13 -17.49
C LEU A 16 5.08 7.88 -16.04
N LEU A 17 4.44 8.53 -15.07
CA LEU A 17 4.60 8.23 -13.65
C LEU A 17 3.70 7.06 -13.23
N PHE A 18 2.43 7.12 -13.61
CA PHE A 18 1.40 6.17 -13.18
C PHE A 18 1.67 4.74 -13.66
N PHE A 19 1.90 4.54 -14.96
CA PHE A 19 2.05 3.19 -15.52
C PHE A 19 3.15 2.35 -14.85
N PRO A 20 4.37 2.87 -14.67
CA PRO A 20 5.40 2.12 -13.97
C PRO A 20 5.06 1.84 -12.51
N ILE A 21 4.42 2.79 -11.80
CA ILE A 21 3.97 2.57 -10.43
C ILE A 21 2.90 1.48 -10.38
N PHE A 22 1.94 1.51 -11.30
CA PHE A 22 0.91 0.48 -11.40
C PHE A 22 1.50 -0.91 -11.61
N VAL A 23 2.42 -1.06 -12.56
CA VAL A 23 3.13 -2.33 -12.80
C VAL A 23 3.91 -2.77 -11.55
N THR A 24 4.54 -1.84 -10.84
CA THR A 24 5.22 -2.13 -9.57
C THR A 24 4.25 -2.67 -8.51
N GLN A 25 3.10 -2.04 -8.33
CA GLN A 25 2.09 -2.48 -7.35
C GLN A 25 1.49 -3.84 -7.73
N MET A 26 1.21 -4.07 -9.02
CA MET A 26 0.77 -5.37 -9.53
C MET A 26 1.82 -6.47 -9.31
N SER A 27 3.10 -6.17 -9.49
CA SER A 27 4.19 -7.13 -9.24
C SER A 27 4.31 -7.49 -7.76
N LEU A 28 4.17 -6.51 -6.85
CA LEU A 28 4.17 -6.75 -5.40
C LEU A 28 2.96 -7.59 -4.97
N PHE A 29 1.79 -7.31 -5.54
CA PHE A 29 0.59 -8.12 -5.31
C PHE A 29 0.79 -9.56 -5.81
N ALA A 30 1.37 -9.73 -7.00
CA ALA A 30 1.67 -11.04 -7.56
C ALA A 30 2.67 -11.84 -6.69
N MET A 31 3.70 -11.18 -6.12
CA MET A 31 4.62 -11.86 -5.19
C MET A 31 3.88 -12.43 -3.98
N SER A 32 3.03 -11.62 -3.33
CA SER A 32 2.21 -12.08 -2.20
C SER A 32 1.25 -13.21 -2.58
N PHE A 33 0.70 -13.15 -3.79
CA PHE A 33 -0.14 -14.22 -4.34
C PHE A 33 0.63 -15.52 -4.53
N PHE A 34 1.83 -15.48 -5.08
CA PHE A 34 2.68 -16.66 -5.26
C PHE A 34 3.14 -17.23 -3.92
N ASP A 35 3.54 -16.41 -2.96
CA ASP A 35 3.93 -16.84 -1.62
C ASP A 35 2.80 -17.66 -0.96
N THR A 36 1.57 -17.15 -1.01
CA THR A 36 0.40 -17.81 -0.42
C THR A 36 0.01 -19.07 -1.18
N THR A 37 -0.10 -18.98 -2.51
CA THR A 37 -0.56 -20.10 -3.35
C THR A 37 0.42 -21.28 -3.31
N MET A 38 1.72 -21.00 -3.41
CA MET A 38 2.75 -22.04 -3.37
C MET A 38 2.85 -22.69 -1.99
N SER A 39 2.67 -21.93 -0.90
CA SER A 39 2.57 -22.48 0.44
C SER A 39 1.35 -23.39 0.59
N GLY A 40 0.22 -23.03 0.00
CA GLY A 40 -0.99 -23.86 -0.02
C GLY A 40 -0.82 -25.18 -0.77
N HIS A 41 -0.02 -25.20 -1.85
CA HIS A 41 0.30 -26.43 -2.56
C HIS A 41 1.30 -27.32 -1.80
N ALA A 42 2.04 -26.79 -0.83
CA ALA A 42 2.93 -27.59 0.01
C ALA A 42 2.15 -28.41 1.05
N SER A 43 1.27 -27.76 1.81
CA SER A 43 0.32 -28.39 2.72
C SER A 43 -0.73 -27.39 3.26
N PRO A 44 -1.90 -27.84 3.70
CA PRO A 44 -2.88 -26.99 4.39
C PRO A 44 -2.34 -26.36 5.68
N ILE A 45 -1.46 -27.07 6.39
CA ILE A 45 -0.83 -26.58 7.64
C ILE A 45 0.14 -25.43 7.33
N ASP A 46 0.93 -25.56 6.26
CA ASP A 46 1.81 -24.49 5.78
C ASP A 46 1.03 -23.24 5.39
N LEU A 47 -0.07 -23.42 4.64
CA LEU A 47 -0.94 -22.31 4.27
C LEU A 47 -1.50 -21.60 5.51
N ALA A 48 -2.00 -22.36 6.48
CA ALA A 48 -2.54 -21.81 7.72
C ALA A 48 -1.47 -21.04 8.50
N GLY A 49 -0.27 -21.58 8.66
CA GLY A 49 0.83 -20.92 9.35
C GLY A 49 1.28 -19.62 8.67
N VAL A 50 1.42 -19.63 7.34
CA VAL A 50 1.75 -18.43 6.55
C VAL A 50 0.62 -17.39 6.65
N ALA A 51 -0.64 -17.79 6.57
CA ALA A 51 -1.78 -16.90 6.68
C ALA A 51 -1.84 -16.20 8.05
N ILE A 52 -1.61 -16.92 9.14
CA ILE A 52 -1.54 -16.37 10.50
C ILE A 52 -0.36 -15.39 10.61
N GLY A 53 0.85 -15.81 10.19
CA GLY A 53 2.04 -14.96 10.20
C GLY A 53 1.83 -13.67 9.40
N THR A 54 1.28 -13.77 8.20
CA THR A 54 0.97 -12.62 7.34
C THR A 54 -0.09 -11.71 7.97
N SER A 55 -1.13 -12.26 8.61
CA SER A 55 -2.17 -11.46 9.27
C SER A 55 -1.65 -10.61 10.42
N ILE A 56 -0.64 -11.10 11.14
CA ILE A 56 0.04 -10.35 12.20
C ILE A 56 1.00 -9.31 11.60
N TRP A 57 1.74 -9.70 10.56
CA TRP A 57 2.78 -8.86 9.95
C TRP A 57 2.21 -7.70 9.11
N LEU A 58 1.15 -7.95 8.35
CA LEU A 58 0.63 -7.00 7.34
C LEU A 58 0.25 -5.62 7.92
N PRO A 59 -0.51 -5.50 9.03
CA PRO A 59 -0.83 -4.18 9.60
C PRO A 59 0.40 -3.41 10.08
N VAL A 60 1.38 -4.11 10.65
CA VAL A 60 2.63 -3.51 11.12
C VAL A 60 3.44 -2.98 9.94
N SER A 61 3.61 -3.80 8.91
CA SER A 61 4.39 -3.44 7.73
C SER A 61 3.75 -2.30 6.93
N THR A 62 2.43 -2.32 6.74
CA THR A 62 1.72 -1.27 5.99
C THR A 62 1.74 0.07 6.72
N GLY A 63 1.53 0.09 8.04
CA GLY A 63 1.60 1.29 8.85
C GLY A 63 2.99 1.93 8.82
N LEU A 64 4.05 1.14 9.01
CA LEU A 64 5.43 1.64 8.99
C LEU A 64 5.89 2.03 7.58
N THR A 65 5.53 1.26 6.57
CA THR A 65 5.75 1.65 5.17
C THR A 65 5.07 3.01 4.88
N GLY A 66 3.86 3.22 5.39
CA GLY A 66 3.16 4.49 5.31
C GLY A 66 3.92 5.65 5.93
N ILE A 67 4.55 5.46 7.11
CA ILE A 67 5.42 6.45 7.73
C ILE A 67 6.59 6.80 6.81
N LEU A 68 7.25 5.80 6.25
CA LEU A 68 8.42 5.97 5.39
C LEU A 68 8.06 6.56 4.02
N MET A 69 6.82 6.45 3.58
CA MET A 69 6.31 7.11 2.36
C MET A 69 6.40 8.63 2.41
N ALA A 70 6.59 9.25 3.59
CA ALA A 70 6.87 10.68 3.72
C ALA A 70 8.12 11.12 2.96
N THR A 71 9.06 10.22 2.66
CA THR A 71 10.23 10.48 1.81
C THR A 71 9.84 11.07 0.46
N THR A 72 8.80 10.50 -0.18
CA THR A 72 8.38 10.89 -1.53
C THR A 72 7.95 12.36 -1.63
N PRO A 73 6.98 12.88 -0.86
CA PRO A 73 6.59 14.29 -0.94
C PRO A 73 7.68 15.25 -0.47
N ILE A 74 8.51 14.87 0.51
CA ILE A 74 9.61 15.71 0.97
C ILE A 74 10.64 15.90 -0.16
N VAL A 75 11.10 14.80 -0.74
CA VAL A 75 12.10 14.85 -1.84
C VAL A 75 11.51 15.50 -3.09
N ALA A 76 10.24 15.19 -3.44
CA ALA A 76 9.59 15.81 -4.61
C ALA A 76 9.54 17.34 -4.49
N GLN A 77 9.20 17.87 -3.30
CA GLN A 77 9.20 19.31 -3.06
C GLN A 77 10.60 19.93 -3.10
N LEU A 78 11.63 19.26 -2.55
CA LEU A 78 13.02 19.71 -2.63
C LEU A 78 13.51 19.78 -4.08
N VAL A 79 13.21 18.77 -4.87
CA VAL A 79 13.56 18.75 -6.30
C VAL A 79 12.81 19.83 -7.06
N GLY A 80 11.54 20.06 -6.78
CA GLY A 80 10.72 21.12 -7.36
C GLY A 80 11.24 22.51 -7.03
N SER A 81 11.67 22.74 -5.79
CA SER A 81 12.27 24.01 -5.33
C SER A 81 13.73 24.20 -5.74
N LYS A 82 14.29 23.28 -6.53
CA LYS A 82 15.71 23.25 -6.98
C LYS A 82 16.73 23.11 -5.84
N LYS A 83 16.31 22.72 -4.63
CA LYS A 83 17.17 22.46 -3.48
C LYS A 83 17.70 21.02 -3.50
N LYS A 84 18.39 20.65 -4.56
CA LYS A 84 18.91 19.29 -4.75
C LYS A 84 20.00 18.91 -3.74
N GLU A 85 20.69 19.91 -3.21
CA GLU A 85 21.77 19.75 -2.23
C GLU A 85 21.26 19.21 -0.87
N ASP A 86 20.01 19.48 -0.52
CA ASP A 86 19.40 19.01 0.74
C ASP A 86 18.88 17.56 0.63
N VAL A 87 18.71 17.04 -0.58
CA VAL A 87 18.13 15.70 -0.82
C VAL A 87 18.97 14.59 -0.18
N PRO A 88 20.32 14.54 -0.30
CA PRO A 88 21.12 13.48 0.31
C PRO A 88 20.93 13.41 1.82
N GLN A 89 20.93 14.54 2.51
CA GLN A 89 20.74 14.59 3.95
C GLN A 89 19.38 14.02 4.34
N VAL A 90 18.30 14.45 3.67
CA VAL A 90 16.94 13.96 3.96
C VAL A 90 16.82 12.45 3.73
N VAL A 91 17.35 11.94 2.63
CA VAL A 91 17.29 10.51 2.30
C VAL A 91 18.07 9.67 3.31
N ILE A 92 19.28 10.10 3.70
CA ILE A 92 20.09 9.37 4.70
C ILE A 92 19.42 9.41 6.08
N GLN A 93 18.85 10.54 6.50
CA GLN A 93 18.09 10.62 7.75
C GLN A 93 16.87 9.69 7.74
N ALA A 94 16.16 9.59 6.60
CA ALA A 94 15.05 8.65 6.44
C ALA A 94 15.51 7.19 6.46
N VAL A 95 16.70 6.87 5.90
CA VAL A 95 17.31 5.53 5.99
C VAL A 95 17.64 5.18 7.44
N TYR A 96 18.25 6.11 8.19
CA TYR A 96 18.51 5.88 9.62
C TYR A 96 17.22 5.63 10.40
N LEU A 97 16.19 6.41 10.12
CA LEU A 97 14.88 6.23 10.74
C LEU A 97 14.28 4.86 10.39
N ALA A 98 14.38 4.43 9.12
CA ALA A 98 13.91 3.11 8.67
C ALA A 98 14.64 1.96 9.39
N ILE A 99 15.97 2.08 9.55
CA ILE A 99 16.78 1.10 10.28
C ILE A 99 16.39 1.08 11.76
N CYS A 100 16.28 2.25 12.41
CA CYS A 100 15.83 2.34 13.80
C CYS A 100 14.43 1.77 13.99
N ALA A 101 13.48 2.10 13.11
CA ALA A 101 12.13 1.54 13.14
C ALA A 101 12.14 0.01 12.97
N SER A 102 12.99 -0.51 12.10
CA SER A 102 13.18 -1.96 11.94
C SER A 102 13.62 -2.63 13.23
N PHE A 103 14.63 -2.07 13.91
CA PHE A 103 15.08 -2.60 15.20
C PHE A 103 14.02 -2.53 16.29
N VAL A 104 13.25 -1.44 16.34
CA VAL A 104 12.12 -1.30 17.30
C VAL A 104 11.07 -2.39 17.04
N VAL A 105 10.70 -2.63 15.78
CA VAL A 105 9.74 -3.67 15.42
C VAL A 105 10.26 -5.07 15.76
N ILE A 106 11.53 -5.35 15.46
CA ILE A 106 12.14 -6.64 15.79
C ILE A 106 12.14 -6.86 17.31
N LEU A 107 12.48 -5.82 18.08
CA LEU A 107 12.49 -5.87 19.53
C LEU A 107 11.08 -6.10 20.10
N ILE A 108 10.09 -5.36 19.62
CA ILE A 108 8.68 -5.54 20.03
C ILE A 108 8.21 -6.93 19.63
N GLY A 109 8.50 -7.37 18.40
CA GLY A 109 8.12 -8.69 17.89
C GLY A 109 8.72 -9.82 18.73
N PHE A 110 9.96 -9.67 19.17
CA PHE A 110 10.62 -10.66 20.04
C PHE A 110 9.84 -10.94 21.33
N PHE A 111 9.25 -9.91 21.93
CA PHE A 111 8.43 -10.06 23.15
C PHE A 111 6.95 -10.33 22.87
N ALA A 112 6.40 -9.86 21.76
CA ALA A 112 4.96 -9.90 21.50
C ALA A 112 4.49 -11.14 20.72
N VAL A 113 5.31 -11.71 19.86
CA VAL A 113 4.90 -12.81 18.96
C VAL A 113 4.45 -14.04 19.75
N SER A 114 5.23 -14.50 20.73
CA SER A 114 4.90 -15.68 21.52
C SER A 114 3.60 -15.52 22.32
N PRO A 115 3.38 -14.45 23.11
CA PRO A 115 2.10 -14.24 23.79
C PRO A 115 0.90 -14.13 22.84
N ILE A 116 1.06 -13.51 21.67
CA ILE A 116 -0.03 -13.38 20.68
C ILE A 116 -0.42 -14.76 20.14
N LEU A 117 0.56 -15.56 19.68
CA LEU A 117 0.31 -16.88 19.12
C LEU A 117 -0.30 -17.84 20.16
N ASN A 118 0.25 -17.86 21.37
CA ASN A 118 -0.30 -18.68 22.47
C ASN A 118 -1.75 -18.31 22.82
N GLY A 119 -2.08 -17.00 22.74
CA GLY A 119 -3.45 -16.51 22.96
C GLY A 119 -4.45 -16.94 21.90
N MET A 120 -3.99 -17.27 20.69
CA MET A 120 -4.84 -17.70 19.56
C MET A 120 -5.27 -19.17 19.63
N ARG A 121 -4.69 -19.97 20.54
CA ARG A 121 -5.00 -21.43 20.72
C ARG A 121 -4.93 -22.20 19.39
N LEU A 122 -3.87 -21.99 18.63
CA LEU A 122 -3.64 -22.66 17.36
C LEU A 122 -3.20 -24.10 17.56
N GLU A 123 -3.34 -24.93 16.53
CA GLU A 123 -2.69 -26.24 16.49
C GLU A 123 -1.17 -26.08 16.52
N GLU A 124 -0.47 -26.91 17.30
CA GLU A 124 0.99 -26.80 17.50
C GLU A 124 1.80 -26.69 16.19
N PRO A 125 1.53 -27.46 15.12
CA PRO A 125 2.24 -27.31 13.86
C PRO A 125 2.04 -25.95 13.19
N VAL A 126 0.82 -25.40 13.24
CA VAL A 126 0.46 -24.10 12.67
C VAL A 126 1.13 -22.97 13.44
N GLU A 127 1.08 -23.02 14.78
CA GLU A 127 1.75 -22.05 15.66
C GLU A 127 3.26 -22.00 15.39
N ARG A 128 3.89 -23.17 15.28
CA ARG A 128 5.33 -23.30 15.01
C ARG A 128 5.71 -22.66 13.66
N ILE A 129 4.94 -22.93 12.59
CA ILE A 129 5.18 -22.35 11.27
C ILE A 129 4.99 -20.84 11.31
N ALA A 130 3.92 -20.34 11.94
CA ALA A 130 3.68 -18.91 12.09
C ALA A 130 4.80 -18.19 12.85
N ALA A 131 5.28 -18.78 13.95
CA ALA A 131 6.40 -18.23 14.74
C ALA A 131 7.71 -18.20 13.93
N GLN A 132 8.02 -19.26 13.20
CA GLN A 132 9.20 -19.32 12.34
C GLN A 132 9.09 -18.33 11.17
N PHE A 133 7.91 -18.23 10.53
CA PHE A 133 7.62 -17.27 9.48
C PHE A 133 7.90 -15.84 9.96
N LEU A 134 7.34 -15.44 11.09
CA LEU A 134 7.53 -14.09 11.66
C LEU A 134 8.98 -13.82 12.04
N SER A 135 9.69 -14.81 12.61
CA SER A 135 11.10 -14.69 12.98
C SER A 135 12.01 -14.47 11.77
N ILE A 136 11.70 -15.12 10.64
CA ILE A 136 12.47 -14.99 9.39
C ILE A 136 12.15 -13.69 8.69
N ILE A 137 10.87 -13.31 8.62
CA ILE A 137 10.46 -12.02 8.07
C ILE A 137 11.12 -10.86 8.83
N ALA A 138 11.35 -11.00 10.15
CA ALA A 138 12.06 -10.00 10.94
C ALA A 138 13.46 -9.65 10.36
N ILE A 139 14.16 -10.61 9.77
CA ILE A 139 15.45 -10.37 9.08
C ILE A 139 15.22 -9.57 7.78
N GLY A 140 14.09 -9.76 7.13
CA GLY A 140 13.70 -9.06 5.91
C GLY A 140 13.15 -7.63 6.14
N ILE A 141 12.83 -7.25 7.38
CA ILE A 141 12.27 -5.92 7.71
C ILE A 141 13.28 -4.82 7.38
N ILE A 142 14.54 -4.98 7.75
CA ILE A 142 15.58 -3.97 7.54
C ILE A 142 15.71 -3.61 6.04
N PRO A 143 15.93 -4.58 5.14
CA PRO A 143 16.02 -4.28 3.73
C PRO A 143 14.70 -3.75 3.14
N LEU A 144 13.55 -4.24 3.58
CA LEU A 144 12.24 -3.78 3.10
C LEU A 144 12.02 -2.29 3.40
N PHE A 145 12.25 -1.86 4.64
CA PHE A 145 12.03 -0.47 5.03
C PHE A 145 13.08 0.46 4.43
N THR A 146 14.35 0.03 4.38
CA THR A 146 15.40 0.78 3.70
C THR A 146 15.10 0.94 2.21
N TYR A 147 14.66 -0.13 1.55
CA TYR A 147 14.22 -0.07 0.16
C TYR A 147 13.05 0.89 -0.03
N THR A 148 12.07 0.90 0.88
CA THR A 148 10.91 1.81 0.80
C THR A 148 11.35 3.29 0.75
N VAL A 149 12.32 3.67 1.57
CA VAL A 149 12.91 5.03 1.55
C VAL A 149 13.61 5.31 0.23
N LEU A 150 14.49 4.40 -0.23
CA LEU A 150 15.26 4.57 -1.47
C LEU A 150 14.34 4.57 -2.70
N ARG A 151 13.29 3.75 -2.71
CA ARG A 151 12.23 3.79 -3.71
C ARG A 151 11.55 5.16 -3.75
N GLY A 152 11.18 5.68 -2.56
CA GLY A 152 10.57 7.01 -2.43
C GLY A 152 11.45 8.13 -3.02
N PHE A 153 12.77 8.04 -2.84
CA PHE A 153 13.74 8.93 -3.48
C PHE A 153 13.74 8.80 -5.01
N ILE A 154 13.84 7.58 -5.55
CA ILE A 154 13.85 7.32 -7.00
C ILE A 154 12.55 7.82 -7.64
N ASP A 155 11.41 7.49 -7.04
CA ASP A 155 10.08 7.85 -7.53
C ASP A 155 9.85 9.37 -7.48
N ALA A 156 10.31 10.05 -6.43
CA ALA A 156 10.23 11.51 -6.29
C ALA A 156 11.01 12.26 -7.39
N LEU A 157 12.06 11.66 -7.93
CA LEU A 157 12.77 12.19 -9.10
C LEU A 157 12.00 12.01 -10.43
N GLY A 158 10.83 11.34 -10.39
CA GLY A 158 10.05 11.00 -11.57
C GLY A 158 10.65 9.85 -12.38
N LYS A 159 11.48 9.01 -11.75
CA LYS A 159 12.15 7.86 -12.41
C LYS A 159 11.49 6.52 -12.03
N THR A 160 10.18 6.52 -11.99
CA THR A 160 9.33 5.36 -11.60
C THR A 160 9.55 4.11 -12.45
N ARG A 161 10.06 4.26 -13.70
CA ARG A 161 10.47 3.11 -14.52
C ARG A 161 11.62 2.31 -13.90
N THR A 162 12.50 2.97 -13.16
CA THR A 162 13.62 2.29 -12.49
C THR A 162 13.11 1.39 -11.39
N THR A 163 12.20 1.87 -10.55
CA THR A 163 11.57 1.07 -9.49
C THR A 163 10.73 -0.06 -10.07
N MET A 164 10.02 0.18 -11.17
CA MET A 164 9.30 -0.86 -11.90
C MET A 164 10.24 -2.00 -12.36
N ILE A 165 11.37 -1.67 -12.98
CA ILE A 165 12.32 -2.68 -13.46
C ILE A 165 12.89 -3.47 -12.28
N ILE A 166 13.27 -2.82 -11.17
CA ILE A 166 13.77 -3.48 -9.96
C ILE A 166 12.74 -4.47 -9.44
N THR A 167 11.48 -4.07 -9.33
CA THR A 167 10.40 -4.91 -8.81
C THR A 167 10.04 -6.04 -9.78
N LEU A 168 10.01 -5.78 -11.09
CA LEU A 168 9.80 -6.81 -12.10
C LEU A 168 10.90 -7.87 -12.09
N LEU A 169 12.16 -7.48 -11.84
CA LEU A 169 13.26 -8.44 -11.70
C LEU A 169 13.16 -9.24 -10.39
N SER A 170 12.60 -8.65 -9.34
CA SER A 170 12.43 -9.33 -8.06
C SER A 170 11.35 -10.41 -8.08
N LEU A 171 10.32 -10.27 -8.92
CA LEU A 171 9.23 -11.24 -9.02
C LEU A 171 9.72 -12.64 -9.41
N PRO A 172 10.46 -12.86 -10.52
CA PRO A 172 10.98 -14.17 -10.84
C PRO A 172 11.98 -14.69 -9.79
N ILE A 173 12.77 -13.81 -9.15
CA ILE A 173 13.66 -14.21 -8.05
C ILE A 173 12.85 -14.79 -6.89
N ASN A 174 11.78 -14.10 -6.48
CA ASN A 174 10.89 -14.58 -5.43
C ASN A 174 10.23 -15.91 -5.80
N VAL A 175 9.68 -16.04 -7.01
CA VAL A 175 9.02 -17.28 -7.47
C VAL A 175 10.00 -18.45 -7.53
N VAL A 176 11.22 -18.24 -8.03
CA VAL A 176 12.26 -19.29 -8.07
C VAL A 176 12.68 -19.69 -6.66
N LEU A 177 12.90 -18.73 -5.78
CA LEU A 177 13.26 -19.02 -4.39
C LEU A 177 12.12 -19.76 -3.66
N ASN A 178 10.87 -19.36 -3.88
CA ASN A 178 9.70 -20.09 -3.37
C ASN A 178 9.68 -21.54 -3.87
N TYR A 179 9.86 -21.74 -5.17
CA TYR A 179 9.88 -23.08 -5.76
C TYR A 179 10.98 -23.96 -5.17
N VAL A 180 12.16 -23.42 -4.99
CA VAL A 180 13.30 -24.14 -4.41
C VAL A 180 13.10 -24.46 -2.93
N LEU A 181 12.69 -23.46 -2.14
CA LEU A 181 12.68 -23.56 -0.66
C LEU A 181 11.40 -24.18 -0.11
N ILE A 182 10.25 -23.91 -0.73
CA ILE A 182 8.97 -24.49 -0.30
C ILE A 182 8.93 -25.99 -0.60
N PHE A 183 9.31 -26.38 -1.81
CA PHE A 183 9.19 -27.76 -2.30
C PHE A 183 10.47 -28.61 -2.11
N GLY A 184 11.60 -27.99 -1.82
CA GLY A 184 12.85 -28.70 -1.58
C GLY A 184 13.52 -29.18 -2.86
N HIS A 185 13.60 -28.35 -3.90
CA HIS A 185 14.27 -28.68 -5.15
C HIS A 185 15.78 -28.33 -5.11
N PHE A 186 16.54 -28.87 -6.06
CA PHE A 186 17.98 -28.60 -6.24
C PHE A 186 18.85 -28.91 -5.00
N GLY A 187 18.45 -29.91 -4.20
CA GLY A 187 19.19 -30.33 -3.02
C GLY A 187 18.92 -29.54 -1.73
N PHE A 188 17.99 -28.58 -1.78
CA PHE A 188 17.51 -27.89 -0.59
C PHE A 188 16.45 -28.73 0.15
N PRO A 189 16.36 -28.61 1.49
CA PRO A 189 15.31 -29.27 2.24
C PRO A 189 13.94 -28.66 1.92
N LYS A 190 12.88 -29.47 1.98
CA LYS A 190 11.50 -29.00 1.88
C LYS A 190 11.13 -28.24 3.15
N LEU A 191 10.99 -26.91 3.05
CA LEU A 191 10.74 -26.01 4.17
C LEU A 191 9.26 -25.55 4.30
N GLY A 192 8.42 -25.86 3.28
CA GLY A 192 7.02 -25.48 3.29
C GLY A 192 6.82 -23.97 3.47
N GLY A 193 5.89 -23.56 4.33
CA GLY A 193 5.57 -22.14 4.60
C GLY A 193 6.75 -21.34 5.16
N VAL A 194 7.66 -21.99 5.87
CA VAL A 194 8.91 -21.34 6.33
C VAL A 194 9.81 -20.97 5.15
N GLY A 195 9.81 -21.80 4.09
CA GLY A 195 10.51 -21.54 2.84
C GLY A 195 10.03 -20.26 2.15
N ALA A 196 8.71 -19.97 2.21
CA ALA A 196 8.14 -18.72 1.68
C ALA A 196 8.68 -17.50 2.42
N ALA A 197 8.81 -17.55 3.75
CA ALA A 197 9.38 -16.46 4.53
C ALA A 197 10.85 -16.19 4.16
N ILE A 198 11.65 -17.25 3.98
CA ILE A 198 13.06 -17.13 3.56
C ILE A 198 13.15 -16.54 2.16
N ALA A 199 12.31 -17.00 1.23
CA ALA A 199 12.27 -16.49 -0.14
C ALA A 199 11.93 -14.99 -0.16
N SER A 200 10.93 -14.55 0.59
CA SER A 200 10.55 -13.15 0.68
C SER A 200 11.63 -12.31 1.33
N ALA A 201 12.22 -12.74 2.46
CA ALA A 201 13.31 -12.02 3.12
C ALA A 201 14.55 -11.90 2.21
N ALA A 202 14.94 -12.97 1.51
CA ALA A 202 16.05 -12.96 0.56
C ALA A 202 15.74 -12.02 -0.63
N THR A 203 14.51 -12.02 -1.13
CA THR A 203 14.08 -11.11 -2.19
C THR A 203 14.20 -9.65 -1.76
N TYR A 204 13.82 -9.29 -0.52
CA TYR A 204 13.98 -7.93 0.00
C TYR A 204 15.43 -7.49 0.06
N TRP A 205 16.37 -8.39 0.44
CA TRP A 205 17.81 -8.11 0.39
C TRP A 205 18.29 -7.91 -1.04
N CYS A 206 17.87 -8.76 -1.98
CA CYS A 206 18.22 -8.62 -3.40
C CYS A 206 17.74 -7.27 -3.96
N ILE A 207 16.49 -6.89 -3.69
CA ILE A 207 15.92 -5.61 -4.13
C ILE A 207 16.72 -4.43 -3.56
N LEU A 208 17.06 -4.47 -2.28
CA LEU A 208 17.85 -3.42 -1.64
C LEU A 208 19.22 -3.29 -2.28
N ILE A 209 19.94 -4.41 -2.47
CA ILE A 209 21.28 -4.43 -3.08
C ILE A 209 21.23 -3.84 -4.49
N ILE A 210 20.30 -4.31 -5.32
CA ILE A 210 20.12 -3.81 -6.70
C ILE A 210 19.84 -2.30 -6.67
N THR A 211 18.97 -1.85 -5.76
CA THR A 211 18.61 -0.43 -5.62
C THR A 211 19.81 0.43 -5.23
N VAL A 212 20.61 -0.01 -4.27
CA VAL A 212 21.84 0.69 -3.85
C VAL A 212 22.87 0.76 -4.99
N ILE A 213 23.05 -0.33 -5.74
CA ILE A 213 23.93 -0.35 -6.91
C ILE A 213 23.46 0.67 -7.94
N ILE A 214 22.16 0.68 -8.27
CA ILE A 214 21.58 1.61 -9.24
C ILE A 214 21.76 3.07 -8.78
N ILE A 215 21.49 3.38 -7.52
CA ILE A 215 21.63 4.73 -6.98
C ILE A 215 23.11 5.19 -7.03
N ARG A 216 24.07 4.30 -6.83
CA ARG A 216 25.50 4.62 -6.89
C ARG A 216 26.05 4.77 -8.31
N THR A 217 25.51 4.04 -9.27
CA THR A 217 26.14 3.88 -10.60
C THR A 217 25.39 4.56 -11.75
N LYS A 218 24.08 4.78 -11.59
CA LYS A 218 23.24 5.29 -12.69
C LYS A 218 22.83 6.74 -12.50
N GLU A 219 22.96 7.52 -13.57
CA GLU A 219 22.41 8.89 -13.62
C GLU A 219 20.86 8.83 -13.78
N PRO A 220 20.14 9.77 -13.18
CA PRO A 220 20.60 10.95 -12.42
C PRO A 220 20.86 10.70 -10.92
N PHE A 221 20.76 9.46 -10.42
CA PHE A 221 20.83 9.17 -8.98
C PHE A 221 22.26 9.38 -8.45
N ALA A 222 23.27 8.96 -9.23
CA ALA A 222 24.68 9.04 -8.85
C ALA A 222 25.11 10.49 -8.59
N SER A 223 24.56 11.46 -9.32
CA SER A 223 24.87 12.89 -9.14
C SER A 223 24.44 13.45 -7.79
N PHE A 224 23.49 12.82 -7.09
CA PHE A 224 23.10 13.21 -5.73
C PHE A 224 24.09 12.78 -4.66
N ASN A 225 25.00 11.85 -4.95
CA ASN A 225 26.02 11.37 -4.02
C ASN A 225 25.44 10.93 -2.64
N ILE A 226 24.28 10.27 -2.61
CA ILE A 226 23.53 9.94 -1.39
C ILE A 226 24.44 9.25 -0.35
N PHE A 227 25.28 8.29 -0.75
CA PHE A 227 26.10 7.49 0.14
C PHE A 227 27.57 7.99 0.27
N LYS A 228 27.87 9.20 -0.24
CA LYS A 228 29.24 9.71 -0.21
C LYS A 228 29.61 10.37 1.11
N GLN A 229 28.61 10.95 1.78
CA GLN A 229 28.77 11.60 3.08
C GLN A 229 27.94 10.91 4.14
N LEU A 230 28.55 10.64 5.29
CA LEU A 230 27.84 10.17 6.47
C LEU A 230 27.35 11.40 7.25
N TYR A 231 26.06 11.66 7.19
CA TYR A 231 25.42 12.70 8.00
C TYR A 231 25.23 12.20 9.43
N ARG A 232 25.43 13.06 10.41
CA ARG A 232 25.12 12.73 11.80
C ARG A 232 23.60 12.56 11.96
N PRO A 233 23.12 11.57 12.74
CA PRO A 233 21.70 11.47 13.05
C PRO A 233 21.18 12.77 13.67
N SER A 234 20.05 13.26 13.16
CA SER A 234 19.44 14.53 13.59
C SER A 234 18.01 14.29 14.06
N LEU A 235 17.82 14.41 15.38
CA LEU A 235 16.49 14.27 15.99
C LEU A 235 15.51 15.33 15.47
N SER A 236 16.00 16.53 15.13
CA SER A 236 15.18 17.60 14.54
C SER A 236 14.65 17.17 13.16
N SER A 237 15.52 16.62 12.29
CA SER A 237 15.11 16.10 10.98
C SER A 237 14.15 14.91 11.10
N TRP A 238 14.36 14.04 12.09
CA TRP A 238 13.46 12.91 12.35
C TRP A 238 12.08 13.39 12.85
N THR A 239 12.05 14.39 13.72
CA THR A 239 10.78 14.96 14.19
C THR A 239 10.00 15.59 13.04
N GLU A 240 10.65 16.32 12.15
CA GLU A 240 10.02 16.91 10.97
C GLU A 240 9.48 15.81 10.02
N PHE A 241 10.28 14.77 9.79
CA PHE A 241 9.88 13.62 8.98
C PHE A 241 8.67 12.88 9.60
N LEU A 242 8.70 12.61 10.91
CA LEU A 242 7.64 11.90 11.63
C LEU A 242 6.35 12.72 11.72
N LYS A 243 6.42 14.05 11.81
CA LYS A 243 5.22 14.92 11.72
C LYS A 243 4.42 14.72 10.45
N LEU A 244 5.08 14.34 9.35
CA LEU A 244 4.44 14.03 8.09
C LEU A 244 4.14 12.53 7.98
N GLY A 245 5.09 11.70 8.35
CA GLY A 245 5.02 10.25 8.17
C GLY A 245 4.00 9.56 9.07
N VAL A 246 3.98 9.93 10.36
CA VAL A 246 3.08 9.29 11.33
C VAL A 246 1.61 9.42 10.93
N PRO A 247 1.10 10.61 10.54
CA PRO A 247 -0.26 10.72 10.03
C PRO A 247 -0.52 9.88 8.77
N ILE A 248 0.44 9.79 7.85
CA ILE A 248 0.31 8.95 6.65
C ILE A 248 0.21 7.48 7.05
N GLY A 249 1.12 7.02 7.93
CA GLY A 249 1.14 5.63 8.37
C GLY A 249 -0.13 5.22 9.12
N PHE A 250 -0.60 6.06 10.04
CA PHE A 250 -1.85 5.79 10.75
C PHE A 250 -3.08 5.85 9.83
N ALA A 251 -3.14 6.74 8.84
CA ALA A 251 -4.22 6.76 7.87
C ALA A 251 -4.29 5.43 7.11
N ILE A 252 -3.16 4.93 6.61
CA ILE A 252 -3.08 3.63 5.92
C ILE A 252 -3.40 2.48 6.89
N PHE A 253 -2.91 2.54 8.12
CA PHE A 253 -3.22 1.53 9.15
C PHE A 253 -4.73 1.45 9.43
N PHE A 254 -5.40 2.57 9.65
CA PHE A 254 -6.84 2.60 9.89
C PHE A 254 -7.64 2.17 8.67
N GLU A 255 -7.18 2.50 7.48
CA GLU A 255 -7.79 2.09 6.21
C GLU A 255 -7.67 0.58 5.99
N THR A 256 -6.52 -0.02 6.27
CA THR A 256 -6.33 -1.47 6.10
C THR A 256 -6.96 -2.28 7.23
N SER A 257 -6.91 -1.79 8.47
CA SER A 257 -7.43 -2.49 9.63
C SER A 257 -8.97 -2.58 9.66
N ILE A 258 -9.67 -1.64 9.00
CA ILE A 258 -11.14 -1.70 8.93
C ILE A 258 -11.61 -2.94 8.15
N PHE A 259 -10.92 -3.31 7.08
CA PHE A 259 -11.26 -4.51 6.31
C PHE A 259 -11.04 -5.79 7.12
N ALA A 260 -9.98 -5.82 7.93
CA ALA A 260 -9.75 -6.92 8.87
C ALA A 260 -10.87 -6.99 9.94
N ALA A 261 -11.29 -5.85 10.48
CA ALA A 261 -12.37 -5.77 11.45
C ALA A 261 -13.70 -6.25 10.85
N VAL A 262 -14.05 -5.83 9.64
CA VAL A 262 -15.25 -6.30 8.95
C VAL A 262 -15.17 -7.80 8.67
N THR A 263 -14.03 -8.32 8.23
CA THR A 263 -13.83 -9.75 8.02
C THR A 263 -14.02 -10.56 9.31
N LEU A 264 -13.53 -10.04 10.44
CA LEU A 264 -13.78 -10.66 11.76
C LEU A 264 -15.27 -10.65 12.13
N MET A 265 -15.98 -9.57 11.84
CA MET A 265 -17.43 -9.51 12.09
C MET A 265 -18.22 -10.45 11.17
N MET A 266 -17.72 -10.70 9.96
CA MET A 266 -18.30 -11.70 9.05
C MET A 266 -18.22 -13.13 9.60
N SER A 267 -17.33 -13.43 10.56
CA SER A 267 -17.22 -14.76 11.18
C SER A 267 -18.50 -15.21 11.91
N ASN A 268 -19.39 -14.27 12.23
CA ASN A 268 -20.69 -14.57 12.83
C ASN A 268 -21.73 -15.13 11.84
N PHE A 269 -21.42 -15.12 10.55
CA PHE A 269 -22.30 -15.62 9.49
C PHE A 269 -21.88 -17.02 9.01
N SER A 270 -22.62 -17.57 8.06
CA SER A 270 -22.34 -18.90 7.51
C SER A 270 -20.98 -18.94 6.77
N THR A 271 -20.40 -20.13 6.69
CA THR A 271 -19.15 -20.35 5.91
C THR A 271 -19.29 -19.95 4.46
N THR A 272 -20.48 -20.14 3.87
CA THR A 272 -20.84 -19.67 2.52
C THR A 272 -20.69 -18.14 2.40
N THR A 273 -21.22 -17.40 3.40
CA THR A 273 -21.13 -15.92 3.43
C THR A 273 -19.70 -15.46 3.59
N ILE A 274 -18.92 -16.09 4.46
CA ILE A 274 -17.49 -15.76 4.67
C ILE A 274 -16.71 -16.00 3.38
N ALA A 275 -16.92 -17.13 2.71
CA ALA A 275 -16.23 -17.47 1.46
C ALA A 275 -16.56 -16.47 0.35
N ALA A 276 -17.84 -16.09 0.18
CA ALA A 276 -18.28 -15.11 -0.79
C ALA A 276 -17.70 -13.72 -0.50
N HIS A 277 -17.66 -13.29 0.76
CA HIS A 277 -17.04 -12.04 1.20
C HIS A 277 -15.55 -12.03 0.88
N GLN A 278 -14.82 -13.11 1.17
CA GLN A 278 -13.39 -13.21 0.87
C GLN A 278 -13.09 -13.13 -0.62
N ALA A 279 -13.91 -13.78 -1.46
CA ALA A 279 -13.79 -13.68 -2.92
C ALA A 279 -13.94 -12.22 -3.40
N ALA A 280 -15.01 -11.53 -2.94
CA ALA A 280 -15.25 -10.14 -3.31
C ALA A 280 -14.16 -9.20 -2.79
N MET A 281 -13.66 -9.40 -1.55
CA MET A 281 -12.57 -8.61 -0.97
C MET A 281 -11.25 -8.79 -1.70
N ASN A 282 -10.93 -10.02 -2.10
CA ASN A 282 -9.71 -10.31 -2.86
C ASN A 282 -9.74 -9.60 -4.22
N PHE A 283 -10.88 -9.66 -4.91
CA PHE A 283 -11.06 -8.96 -6.17
C PHE A 283 -11.01 -7.44 -5.99
N ALA A 284 -11.68 -6.89 -4.98
CA ALA A 284 -11.62 -5.46 -4.66
C ALA A 284 -10.19 -4.98 -4.37
N SER A 285 -9.39 -5.80 -3.67
CA SER A 285 -7.97 -5.50 -3.40
C SER A 285 -7.13 -5.44 -4.67
N LEU A 286 -7.41 -6.28 -5.67
CA LEU A 286 -6.77 -6.21 -6.98
C LEU A 286 -7.11 -4.89 -7.69
N LEU A 287 -8.37 -4.49 -7.69
CA LEU A 287 -8.82 -3.23 -8.31
C LEU A 287 -8.23 -2.01 -7.59
N TYR A 288 -8.05 -2.08 -6.27
CA TYR A 288 -7.45 -1.03 -5.44
C TYR A 288 -6.03 -0.65 -5.86
N MET A 289 -5.29 -1.54 -6.52
CA MET A 289 -3.94 -1.22 -7.01
C MET A 289 -3.93 -0.02 -7.98
N THR A 290 -5.04 0.23 -8.69
CA THR A 290 -5.15 1.38 -9.61
C THR A 290 -5.26 2.71 -8.88
N PRO A 291 -6.26 2.98 -8.01
CA PRO A 291 -6.33 4.24 -7.26
C PRO A 291 -5.11 4.46 -6.36
N LEU A 292 -4.53 3.41 -5.77
CA LEU A 292 -3.29 3.50 -5.01
C LEU A 292 -2.13 4.00 -5.87
N SER A 293 -1.98 3.46 -7.07
CA SER A 293 -0.91 3.87 -8.01
C SER A 293 -1.09 5.31 -8.49
N LEU A 294 -2.34 5.72 -8.73
CA LEU A 294 -2.68 7.11 -9.06
C LEU A 294 -2.36 8.05 -7.89
N ALA A 295 -2.67 7.66 -6.65
CA ALA A 295 -2.34 8.43 -5.46
C ALA A 295 -0.83 8.65 -5.30
N MET A 296 -0.03 7.61 -5.54
CA MET A 296 1.44 7.71 -5.52
C MET A 296 1.95 8.63 -6.61
N ALA A 297 1.44 8.52 -7.85
CA ALA A 297 1.80 9.41 -8.94
C ALA A 297 1.41 10.88 -8.65
N MET A 298 0.25 11.10 -8.02
CA MET A 298 -0.21 12.42 -7.59
C MET A 298 0.68 13.00 -6.51
N THR A 299 1.10 12.21 -5.53
CA THR A 299 2.03 12.66 -4.48
C THR A 299 3.32 13.21 -5.09
N ILE A 300 3.85 12.54 -6.11
CA ILE A 300 5.07 12.96 -6.82
C ILE A 300 4.80 14.24 -7.63
N ALA A 301 3.78 14.23 -8.49
CA ALA A 301 3.51 15.32 -9.41
C ALA A 301 3.10 16.61 -8.68
N VAL A 302 2.17 16.51 -7.73
CA VAL A 302 1.71 17.63 -6.91
C VAL A 302 2.84 18.13 -6.03
N GLY A 303 3.58 17.25 -5.36
CA GLY A 303 4.71 17.61 -4.51
C GLY A 303 5.79 18.40 -5.27
N PHE A 304 6.14 17.95 -6.48
CA PHE A 304 7.09 18.64 -7.35
C PHE A 304 6.62 20.05 -7.73
N GLU A 305 5.37 20.20 -8.16
CA GLU A 305 4.82 21.50 -8.57
C GLU A 305 4.63 22.45 -7.39
N VAL A 306 4.24 21.94 -6.22
CA VAL A 306 4.15 22.72 -4.97
C VAL A 306 5.52 23.22 -4.56
N GLY A 307 6.54 22.37 -4.60
CA GLY A 307 7.93 22.75 -4.33
C GLY A 307 8.43 23.84 -5.28
N ALA A 308 8.04 23.77 -6.54
CA ALA A 308 8.36 24.76 -7.57
C ALA A 308 7.49 26.03 -7.48
N LYS A 309 6.57 26.14 -6.51
CA LYS A 309 5.58 27.21 -6.36
C LYS A 309 4.64 27.39 -7.57
N ARG A 310 4.48 26.36 -8.40
CA ARG A 310 3.56 26.35 -9.55
C ARG A 310 2.20 25.76 -9.17
N TYR A 311 1.48 26.42 -8.27
CA TYR A 311 0.27 25.90 -7.63
C TYR A 311 -0.87 25.60 -8.62
N ASN A 312 -1.00 26.35 -9.72
CA ASN A 312 -1.97 26.07 -10.77
C ASN A 312 -1.68 24.72 -11.47
N ASN A 313 -0.40 24.41 -11.70
CA ASN A 313 -0.02 23.12 -12.25
C ASN A 313 -0.30 21.98 -11.25
N ALA A 314 0.03 22.19 -9.97
CA ALA A 314 -0.30 21.23 -8.91
C ALA A 314 -1.81 20.93 -8.87
N LYS A 315 -2.65 21.96 -8.97
CA LYS A 315 -4.11 21.82 -9.05
C LYS A 315 -4.54 21.00 -10.27
N GLN A 316 -3.96 21.27 -11.44
CA GLN A 316 -4.28 20.52 -12.67
C GLN A 316 -3.86 19.06 -12.59
N TYR A 317 -2.71 18.73 -11.98
CA TYR A 317 -2.35 17.33 -11.71
C TYR A 317 -3.32 16.64 -10.76
N GLY A 318 -3.84 17.37 -9.76
CA GLY A 318 -4.92 16.89 -8.90
C GLY A 318 -6.15 16.48 -9.70
N PHE A 319 -6.63 17.33 -10.60
CA PHE A 319 -7.77 17.01 -11.45
C PHE A 319 -7.53 15.87 -12.43
N ILE A 320 -6.32 15.82 -13.04
CA ILE A 320 -5.94 14.72 -13.94
C ILE A 320 -5.98 13.38 -13.19
N GLY A 321 -5.40 13.32 -11.99
CA GLY A 321 -5.37 12.08 -11.20
C GLY A 321 -6.75 11.61 -10.78
N ILE A 322 -7.62 12.52 -10.27
CA ILE A 322 -8.99 12.20 -9.88
C ILE A 322 -9.81 11.79 -11.11
N GLY A 323 -9.69 12.52 -12.22
CA GLY A 323 -10.41 12.22 -13.46
C GLY A 323 -10.06 10.86 -14.03
N LEU A 324 -8.77 10.49 -14.03
CA LEU A 324 -8.31 9.16 -14.45
C LEU A 324 -8.81 8.07 -13.50
N ALA A 325 -8.78 8.31 -12.18
CA ALA A 325 -9.30 7.35 -11.22
C ALA A 325 -10.78 7.06 -11.42
N LEU A 326 -11.60 8.09 -11.63
CA LEU A 326 -13.01 7.95 -11.96
C LEU A 326 -13.24 7.23 -13.29
N ALA A 327 -12.41 7.51 -14.30
CA ALA A 327 -12.49 6.81 -15.60
C ALA A 327 -12.19 5.32 -15.45
N PHE A 328 -11.16 4.94 -14.67
CA PHE A 328 -10.88 3.55 -14.37
C PHE A 328 -11.96 2.89 -13.52
N ALA A 329 -12.50 3.60 -12.51
CA ALA A 329 -13.58 3.07 -11.69
C ALA A 329 -14.85 2.79 -12.53
N LEU A 330 -15.18 3.69 -13.45
CA LEU A 330 -16.28 3.49 -14.38
C LEU A 330 -16.03 2.31 -15.32
N LEU A 331 -14.81 2.20 -15.88
CA LEU A 331 -14.41 1.06 -16.71
C LEU A 331 -14.55 -0.27 -15.93
N TYR A 332 -14.04 -0.32 -14.70
CA TYR A 332 -14.13 -1.51 -13.86
C TYR A 332 -15.57 -1.83 -13.47
N SER A 333 -16.40 -0.80 -13.21
CA SER A 333 -17.82 -0.99 -12.94
C SER A 333 -18.56 -1.61 -14.13
N ILE A 334 -18.25 -1.16 -15.34
CA ILE A 334 -18.81 -1.73 -16.58
C ILE A 334 -18.33 -3.18 -16.77
N LEU A 335 -17.04 -3.45 -16.61
CA LEU A 335 -16.49 -4.80 -16.72
C LEU A 335 -17.09 -5.74 -15.69
N LEU A 336 -17.19 -5.32 -14.44
CA LEU A 336 -17.81 -6.10 -13.37
C LEU A 336 -19.28 -6.39 -13.64
N TYR A 337 -20.01 -5.43 -14.17
CA TYR A 337 -21.44 -5.59 -14.49
C TYR A 337 -21.67 -6.64 -15.59
N PHE A 338 -20.80 -6.71 -16.59
CA PHE A 338 -20.93 -7.66 -17.70
C PHE A 338 -20.28 -9.04 -17.43
N PHE A 339 -19.28 -9.10 -16.55
CA PHE A 339 -18.46 -10.29 -16.30
C PHE A 339 -18.50 -10.75 -14.83
N ASP A 340 -19.56 -10.40 -14.08
CA ASP A 340 -19.71 -10.77 -12.67
C ASP A 340 -19.73 -12.29 -12.47
N ASP A 341 -20.33 -13.02 -13.41
CA ASP A 341 -20.46 -14.48 -13.41
C ASP A 341 -19.11 -15.17 -13.62
N GLU A 342 -18.36 -14.73 -14.63
CA GLU A 342 -17.04 -15.23 -14.92
C GLU A 342 -16.06 -14.94 -13.79
N ILE A 343 -16.13 -13.73 -13.22
CA ILE A 343 -15.27 -13.33 -12.11
C ILE A 343 -15.58 -14.15 -10.86
N ALA A 344 -16.84 -14.34 -10.50
CA ALA A 344 -17.23 -15.18 -9.38
C ALA A 344 -16.78 -16.65 -9.59
N SER A 345 -16.86 -17.15 -10.83
CA SER A 345 -16.44 -18.51 -11.21
C SER A 345 -14.93 -18.75 -11.04
N ILE A 346 -14.09 -17.70 -11.08
CA ILE A 346 -12.65 -17.81 -10.80
C ILE A 346 -12.40 -18.24 -9.34
N TYR A 347 -13.26 -17.81 -8.41
CA TYR A 347 -13.05 -18.01 -6.99
C TYR A 347 -13.74 -19.25 -6.43
N THR A 348 -14.82 -19.70 -7.05
CA THR A 348 -15.60 -20.82 -6.51
C THR A 348 -16.38 -21.59 -7.58
N THR A 349 -16.52 -22.89 -7.36
CA THR A 349 -17.41 -23.76 -8.12
C THR A 349 -18.70 -24.09 -7.35
N ASP A 350 -18.80 -23.68 -6.08
CA ASP A 350 -20.00 -23.86 -5.27
C ASP A 350 -21.07 -22.84 -5.68
N ILE A 351 -22.25 -23.33 -6.04
CA ILE A 351 -23.34 -22.52 -6.59
C ILE A 351 -23.84 -21.46 -5.58
N GLN A 352 -23.88 -21.80 -4.29
CA GLN A 352 -24.37 -20.89 -3.26
C GLN A 352 -23.36 -19.77 -2.99
N VAL A 353 -22.08 -20.14 -2.87
CA VAL A 353 -20.97 -19.17 -2.72
C VAL A 353 -20.90 -18.26 -3.95
N HIS A 354 -21.03 -18.83 -5.14
CA HIS A 354 -20.99 -18.11 -6.40
C HIS A 354 -22.07 -17.03 -6.49
N HIS A 355 -23.33 -17.41 -6.19
CA HIS A 355 -24.44 -16.45 -6.23
C HIS A 355 -24.24 -15.30 -5.24
N LEU A 356 -23.83 -15.60 -4.01
CA LEU A 356 -23.60 -14.59 -2.98
C LEU A 356 -22.35 -13.73 -3.28
N ALA A 357 -21.30 -14.30 -3.90
CA ALA A 357 -20.13 -13.56 -4.34
C ALA A 357 -20.49 -12.52 -5.42
N LYS A 358 -21.38 -12.85 -6.37
CA LYS A 358 -21.90 -11.90 -7.36
C LYS A 358 -22.60 -10.71 -6.68
N GLU A 359 -23.41 -10.96 -5.66
CA GLU A 359 -24.06 -9.89 -4.90
C GLU A 359 -23.03 -8.99 -4.21
N PHE A 360 -22.01 -9.55 -3.57
CA PHE A 360 -20.94 -8.76 -2.94
C PHE A 360 -20.08 -8.01 -3.95
N LEU A 361 -19.87 -8.53 -5.16
CA LEU A 361 -19.18 -7.82 -6.23
C LEU A 361 -19.92 -6.54 -6.66
N ILE A 362 -21.25 -6.50 -6.61
CA ILE A 362 -22.02 -5.28 -6.85
C ILE A 362 -21.70 -4.21 -5.80
N PHE A 363 -21.60 -4.59 -4.52
CA PHE A 363 -21.19 -3.66 -3.47
C PHE A 363 -19.74 -3.21 -3.66
N ALA A 364 -18.86 -4.10 -4.15
CA ALA A 364 -17.49 -3.76 -4.48
C ALA A 364 -17.42 -2.68 -5.59
N ILE A 365 -18.32 -2.68 -6.57
CA ILE A 365 -18.44 -1.60 -7.58
C ILE A 365 -18.70 -0.26 -6.91
N LEU A 366 -19.70 -0.19 -6.03
CA LEU A 366 -20.09 1.05 -5.35
C LEU A 366 -18.96 1.55 -4.43
N PHE A 367 -18.31 0.63 -3.74
CA PHE A 367 -17.12 0.91 -2.93
C PHE A 367 -15.99 1.51 -3.77
N GLN A 368 -15.71 0.91 -4.92
CA GLN A 368 -14.63 1.32 -5.82
C GLN A 368 -14.83 2.75 -6.37
N ILE A 369 -16.05 3.20 -6.60
CA ILE A 369 -16.33 4.58 -7.05
C ILE A 369 -15.93 5.60 -5.97
N SER A 370 -16.28 5.34 -4.72
CA SER A 370 -15.90 6.21 -3.60
C SER A 370 -14.40 6.21 -3.37
N ASP A 371 -13.76 5.04 -3.49
CA ASP A 371 -12.33 4.86 -3.32
C ASP A 371 -11.52 5.54 -4.44
N ALA A 372 -12.03 5.56 -5.67
CA ALA A 372 -11.45 6.27 -6.80
C ALA A 372 -11.38 7.80 -6.59
N ILE A 373 -12.11 8.34 -5.63
CA ILE A 373 -12.00 9.74 -5.21
C ILE A 373 -11.11 9.85 -3.98
N ALA A 374 -11.39 9.08 -2.93
CA ALA A 374 -10.72 9.19 -1.63
C ALA A 374 -9.20 8.98 -1.75
N THR A 375 -8.77 7.89 -2.37
CA THR A 375 -7.37 7.49 -2.43
C THR A 375 -6.49 8.45 -3.23
N PRO A 376 -6.85 8.87 -4.47
CA PRO A 376 -6.07 9.88 -5.18
C PRO A 376 -6.05 11.24 -4.47
N VAL A 377 -7.16 11.66 -3.86
CA VAL A 377 -7.19 12.91 -3.09
C VAL A 377 -6.23 12.88 -1.91
N GLN A 378 -6.13 11.77 -1.19
CA GLN A 378 -5.10 11.58 -0.17
C GLN A 378 -3.68 11.71 -0.76
N GLY A 379 -3.45 11.16 -1.96
CA GLY A 379 -2.18 11.32 -2.69
C GLY A 379 -1.84 12.78 -2.98
N ALA A 380 -2.82 13.56 -3.43
CA ALA A 380 -2.64 15.00 -3.65
C ALA A 380 -2.34 15.74 -2.34
N LEU A 381 -3.10 15.48 -1.27
CA LEU A 381 -2.89 16.09 0.06
C LEU A 381 -1.50 15.75 0.62
N ARG A 382 -0.98 14.54 0.40
CA ARG A 382 0.41 14.19 0.72
C ARG A 382 1.40 15.07 -0.05
N GLY A 383 1.14 15.33 -1.33
CA GLY A 383 1.95 16.25 -2.15
C GLY A 383 1.98 17.68 -1.61
N TYR A 384 0.87 18.16 -1.04
CA TYR A 384 0.78 19.43 -0.32
C TYR A 384 1.32 19.38 1.12
N LYS A 385 1.70 18.20 1.63
CA LYS A 385 2.04 17.94 3.04
C LYS A 385 0.91 18.23 4.03
N ASP A 386 -0.34 18.17 3.59
CA ASP A 386 -1.52 18.34 4.44
C ASP A 386 -2.13 16.98 4.78
N VAL A 387 -1.53 16.28 5.74
CA VAL A 387 -1.82 14.86 6.03
C VAL A 387 -2.63 14.63 7.29
N ASN A 388 -2.60 15.57 8.25
CA ASN A 388 -3.31 15.41 9.53
C ASN A 388 -4.82 15.35 9.36
N VAL A 389 -5.36 16.20 8.48
CA VAL A 389 -6.80 16.22 8.19
C VAL A 389 -7.20 14.93 7.47
N ALA A 390 -6.34 14.44 6.56
CA ALA A 390 -6.58 13.17 5.87
C ALA A 390 -6.67 12.00 6.87
N LEU A 391 -5.77 11.93 7.86
CA LEU A 391 -5.83 10.93 8.93
C LEU A 391 -7.15 11.00 9.71
N ILE A 392 -7.53 12.19 10.19
CA ILE A 392 -8.75 12.37 10.98
C ILE A 392 -9.99 11.98 10.17
N MET A 393 -10.06 12.38 8.89
CA MET A 393 -11.18 12.05 8.02
C MET A 393 -11.26 10.55 7.72
N THR A 394 -10.14 9.89 7.50
CA THR A 394 -10.08 8.43 7.31
C THR A 394 -10.58 7.70 8.58
N LEU A 395 -10.11 8.12 9.74
CA LEU A 395 -10.55 7.53 11.02
C LEU A 395 -12.08 7.70 11.20
N ILE A 396 -12.60 8.90 11.00
CA ILE A 396 -14.04 9.17 11.13
C ILE A 396 -14.83 8.38 10.11
N ALA A 397 -14.41 8.38 8.84
CA ALA A 397 -15.11 7.72 7.75
C ALA A 397 -15.28 6.22 7.98
N TYR A 398 -14.20 5.53 8.34
CA TYR A 398 -14.23 4.10 8.49
C TYR A 398 -14.68 3.62 9.88
N TRP A 399 -14.09 4.20 10.96
CA TRP A 399 -14.25 3.68 12.31
C TRP A 399 -15.41 4.30 13.08
N VAL A 400 -15.76 5.58 12.81
CA VAL A 400 -16.85 6.26 13.52
C VAL A 400 -18.16 6.17 12.75
N ILE A 401 -18.13 6.19 11.40
CA ILE A 401 -19.34 6.12 10.57
C ILE A 401 -19.50 4.73 9.98
N GLY A 402 -18.50 4.24 9.21
CA GLY A 402 -18.61 3.03 8.40
C GLY A 402 -18.87 1.78 9.23
N LEU A 403 -18.02 1.50 10.22
CA LEU A 403 -18.12 0.29 11.03
C LEU A 403 -19.38 0.26 11.91
N PRO A 404 -19.70 1.32 12.70
CA PRO A 404 -20.91 1.32 13.50
C PRO A 404 -22.18 1.23 12.68
N LEU A 405 -22.26 1.95 11.55
CA LEU A 405 -23.42 1.87 10.65
C LEU A 405 -23.53 0.47 10.04
N GLY A 406 -22.41 -0.12 9.60
CA GLY A 406 -22.37 -1.49 9.09
C GLY A 406 -22.84 -2.50 10.12
N TYR A 407 -22.40 -2.36 11.36
CA TYR A 407 -22.83 -3.21 12.47
C TYR A 407 -24.34 -3.08 12.75
N ILE A 408 -24.86 -1.85 12.79
CA ILE A 408 -26.30 -1.59 13.00
C ILE A 408 -27.12 -2.23 11.87
N LEU A 409 -26.72 -2.00 10.61
CA LEU A 409 -27.42 -2.56 9.46
C LEU A 409 -27.35 -4.09 9.44
N ALA A 410 -26.21 -4.68 9.78
CA ALA A 410 -26.04 -6.12 9.79
C ALA A 410 -26.83 -6.83 10.92
N THR A 411 -26.97 -6.16 12.08
CA THR A 411 -27.55 -6.77 13.29
C THR A 411 -29.05 -6.51 13.42
N TYR A 412 -29.51 -5.32 13.04
CA TYR A 412 -30.89 -4.87 13.32
C TYR A 412 -31.76 -4.73 12.05
N THR A 413 -31.24 -5.10 10.87
CA THR A 413 -31.99 -5.06 9.62
C THR A 413 -31.87 -6.37 8.83
N GLU A 414 -32.69 -6.52 7.80
CA GLU A 414 -32.65 -7.69 6.90
C GLU A 414 -31.41 -7.75 6.00
N TRP A 415 -30.56 -6.71 6.03
CA TRP A 415 -29.35 -6.66 5.20
C TRP A 415 -28.28 -7.66 5.60
N ALA A 416 -28.31 -8.14 6.87
CA ALA A 416 -27.35 -9.13 7.38
C ALA A 416 -25.89 -8.79 6.99
N ALA A 417 -25.16 -9.73 6.42
CA ALA A 417 -23.77 -9.53 6.00
C ALA A 417 -23.54 -8.35 5.01
N LYS A 418 -24.54 -8.06 4.17
CA LYS A 418 -24.50 -6.91 3.23
C LYS A 418 -24.47 -5.56 3.95
N GLY A 419 -25.03 -5.51 5.17
CA GLY A 419 -25.01 -4.29 6.00
C GLY A 419 -23.61 -3.76 6.25
N TYR A 420 -22.61 -4.62 6.43
CA TYR A 420 -21.21 -4.20 6.58
C TYR A 420 -20.66 -3.52 5.32
N TRP A 421 -20.97 -4.04 4.14
CA TRP A 421 -20.57 -3.42 2.87
C TRP A 421 -21.23 -2.05 2.68
N ILE A 422 -22.51 -1.94 3.00
CA ILE A 422 -23.25 -0.67 2.93
C ILE A 422 -22.62 0.35 3.89
N GLY A 423 -22.30 -0.06 5.12
CA GLY A 423 -21.63 0.79 6.09
C GLY A 423 -20.28 1.30 5.58
N LEU A 424 -19.44 0.41 5.02
CA LEU A 424 -18.16 0.78 4.43
C LEU A 424 -18.32 1.75 3.25
N ILE A 425 -19.28 1.51 2.35
CA ILE A 425 -19.55 2.39 1.19
C ILE A 425 -19.95 3.78 1.66
N ILE A 426 -20.88 3.88 2.60
CA ILE A 426 -21.36 5.15 3.14
C ILE A 426 -20.22 5.87 3.87
N GLY A 427 -19.49 5.17 4.73
CA GLY A 427 -18.34 5.73 5.43
C GLY A 427 -17.30 6.29 4.47
N LEU A 428 -16.93 5.51 3.45
CA LEU A 428 -15.95 5.94 2.44
C LEU A 428 -16.46 7.10 1.58
N ALA A 429 -17.75 7.13 1.23
CA ALA A 429 -18.35 8.23 0.48
C ALA A 429 -18.32 9.54 1.28
N PHE A 430 -18.57 9.49 2.59
CA PHE A 430 -18.38 10.62 3.49
C PHE A 430 -16.91 11.05 3.52
N GLY A 431 -16.00 10.10 3.72
CA GLY A 431 -14.56 10.38 3.72
C GLY A 431 -14.08 11.01 2.43
N ALA A 432 -14.49 10.47 1.28
CA ALA A 432 -14.16 11.00 -0.04
C ALA A 432 -14.64 12.44 -0.21
N SER A 433 -15.88 12.74 0.23
CA SER A 433 -16.46 14.07 0.15
C SER A 433 -15.68 15.09 1.01
N PHE A 434 -15.36 14.74 2.25
CA PHE A 434 -14.60 15.61 3.14
C PHE A 434 -13.16 15.83 2.67
N LEU A 435 -12.50 14.77 2.20
CA LEU A 435 -11.16 14.86 1.63
C LEU A 435 -11.13 15.75 0.39
N LEU A 436 -12.14 15.65 -0.46
CA LEU A 436 -12.26 16.49 -1.66
C LEU A 436 -12.45 17.97 -1.29
N ILE A 437 -13.34 18.26 -0.32
CA ILE A 437 -13.52 19.62 0.23
C ILE A 437 -12.19 20.15 0.78
N ARG A 438 -11.48 19.33 1.54
CA ARG A 438 -10.18 19.71 2.08
C ARG A 438 -9.17 20.02 0.99
N LEU A 439 -9.10 19.20 -0.03
CA LEU A 439 -8.21 19.44 -1.17
C LEU A 439 -8.49 20.79 -1.83
N PHE A 440 -9.74 21.15 -2.06
CA PHE A 440 -10.12 22.45 -2.63
C PHE A 440 -9.73 23.62 -1.71
N GLN A 441 -9.91 23.47 -0.38
CA GLN A 441 -9.49 24.49 0.59
C GLN A 441 -7.97 24.70 0.55
N VAL A 442 -7.20 23.61 0.54
CA VAL A 442 -5.74 23.66 0.46
C VAL A 442 -5.29 24.31 -0.84
N GLN A 443 -5.85 23.88 -1.97
CA GLN A 443 -5.54 24.47 -3.29
C GLN A 443 -5.84 25.96 -3.35
N ARG A 444 -6.98 26.40 -2.78
CA ARG A 444 -7.37 27.81 -2.72
C ARG A 444 -6.37 28.61 -1.88
N LYS A 445 -5.97 28.09 -0.70
CA LYS A 445 -4.99 28.75 0.17
C LYS A 445 -3.67 29.00 -0.56
N TYR A 446 -3.13 28.01 -1.24
CA TYR A 446 -1.86 28.12 -1.96
C TYR A 446 -1.95 29.05 -3.17
N THR A 447 -3.09 29.06 -3.89
CA THR A 447 -3.28 29.94 -5.05
C THR A 447 -3.39 31.42 -4.61
N THR A 448 -4.07 31.70 -3.48
CA THR A 448 -4.21 33.06 -2.96
C THR A 448 -2.91 33.61 -2.38
N GLN A 449 -2.04 32.77 -1.82
CA GLN A 449 -0.73 33.18 -1.34
C GLN A 449 0.22 33.63 -2.47
N ASN A 450 0.00 33.16 -3.69
CA ASN A 450 0.84 33.53 -4.85
C ASN A 450 0.39 34.81 -5.55
N SER A 451 -0.81 35.33 -5.22
CA SER A 451 -1.35 36.57 -5.76
C SER A 451 -1.06 37.80 -4.87
N ARG A 452 -0.44 37.57 -3.74
CA ARG A 452 0.13 38.58 -2.85
C ARG A 452 1.65 38.60 -2.93
#